data_41c2f6fd003698fe09833d2a77670d63
#
_entry.id   41c2f6fd003698fe09833d2a77670d63
#
_cell.length_a   1.000
_cell.length_b   1.000
_cell.length_c   1.000
_cell.angle_alpha   90.00
_cell.angle_beta   90.00
_cell.angle_gamma   90.00
#
_symmetry.space_group_name_H-M   'P 1'
#
loop_
_entity.id
_entity.type
_entity.pdbx_description
1 polymer ?
#
loop_
_entity_poly.entity_id
_entity_poly.type
_entity_poly.pdbx_seq_one_letter_code
_entity_poly.pdbx_strand_id
1 'polypeptide(L)'
;MIASMLGEDLLHDIVVIKEKQRFWKRILIIDDDADVTITFKAGIEDSNNDPNKRIEVYTSNGVLEALSEFKPNFYDLLLVDINLPHMNGFELGEKILAIDINVKVCFMSSGETNREALREIYPAISLGCFMRKPVTIDYLVRRIRSELD
;
A
#
# COMPACT_ATOMS: atom_id res chain seq x y z
N MET A 1 -26.89 -31.99 5.26
CA MET A 1 -25.52 -31.52 5.46
C MET A 1 -25.55 -30.08 5.93
N ILE A 2 -24.81 -29.81 6.98
CA ILE A 2 -24.78 -28.48 7.60
C ILE A 2 -24.30 -27.42 6.59
N ALA A 3 -23.29 -27.73 5.77
CA ALA A 3 -22.72 -26.80 4.80
C ALA A 3 -23.74 -26.32 3.75
N SER A 4 -24.66 -27.17 3.32
CA SER A 4 -25.71 -26.80 2.36
C SER A 4 -26.84 -26.00 3.02
N MET A 5 -27.01 -26.15 4.33
CA MET A 5 -27.99 -25.37 5.08
C MET A 5 -27.51 -23.96 5.43
N LEU A 6 -26.21 -23.78 5.55
CA LEU A 6 -25.59 -22.49 5.89
C LEU A 6 -25.35 -21.58 4.68
N GLY A 7 -25.38 -22.15 3.46
CA GLY A 7 -25.39 -21.41 2.20
C GLY A 7 -24.08 -20.71 1.85
N GLU A 8 -24.15 -19.91 0.79
CA GLU A 8 -23.01 -19.17 0.24
C GLU A 8 -22.49 -18.07 1.17
N ASP A 9 -23.35 -17.50 2.03
CA ASP A 9 -22.97 -16.42 2.95
C ASP A 9 -21.91 -16.89 3.95
N LEU A 10 -22.04 -18.11 4.50
CA LEU A 10 -21.05 -18.65 5.42
C LEU A 10 -19.71 -18.92 4.71
N LEU A 11 -19.74 -19.43 3.47
CA LEU A 11 -18.52 -19.65 2.69
C LEU A 11 -17.82 -18.34 2.39
N HIS A 12 -18.58 -17.29 2.08
CA HIS A 12 -18.04 -15.95 1.87
C HIS A 12 -17.36 -15.43 3.15
N ASP A 13 -18.01 -15.56 4.31
CA ASP A 13 -17.47 -15.14 5.60
C ASP A 13 -16.17 -15.89 5.94
N ILE A 14 -16.12 -17.20 5.67
CA ILE A 14 -14.92 -18.01 5.89
C ILE A 14 -13.78 -17.55 4.99
N VAL A 15 -14.03 -17.24 3.73
CA VAL A 15 -13.03 -16.73 2.79
C VAL A 15 -12.49 -15.37 3.27
N VAL A 16 -13.36 -14.46 3.70
CA VAL A 16 -12.96 -13.15 4.24
C VAL A 16 -12.11 -13.32 5.49
N ILE A 17 -12.46 -14.20 6.41
CA ILE A 17 -11.67 -14.49 7.61
C ILE A 17 -10.28 -15.03 7.24
N LYS A 18 -10.19 -15.95 6.28
CA LYS A 18 -8.91 -16.51 5.82
C LYS A 18 -8.03 -15.43 5.19
N GLU A 19 -8.61 -14.52 4.39
CA GLU A 19 -7.87 -13.39 3.81
C GLU A 19 -7.32 -12.47 4.89
N LYS A 20 -8.09 -12.16 5.94
CA LYS A 20 -7.66 -11.30 7.04
C LYS A 20 -6.60 -11.95 7.94
N GLN A 21 -6.56 -13.29 8.00
CA GLN A 21 -5.64 -14.05 8.85
C GLN A 21 -4.42 -14.57 8.11
N ARG A 22 -4.23 -14.19 6.84
CA ARG A 22 -3.06 -14.63 6.09
C ARG A 22 -1.76 -14.14 6.74
N PHE A 23 -0.73 -14.95 6.66
CA PHE A 23 0.57 -14.67 7.29
C PHE A 23 1.40 -13.65 6.52
N TRP A 24 1.15 -13.47 5.23
CA TRP A 24 1.86 -12.48 4.43
C TRP A 24 1.05 -11.20 4.27
N LYS A 25 1.78 -10.13 4.02
CA LYS A 25 1.21 -8.80 3.79
C LYS A 25 1.28 -8.47 2.31
N ARG A 26 0.36 -7.64 1.85
CA ARG A 26 0.30 -7.16 0.47
C ARG A 26 0.51 -5.66 0.44
N ILE A 27 1.43 -5.23 -0.41
CA ILE A 27 1.67 -3.80 -0.62
C ILE A 27 1.47 -3.44 -2.07
N LEU A 28 1.03 -2.20 -2.31
CA LEU A 28 0.92 -1.62 -3.64
C LEU A 28 1.86 -0.43 -3.73
N ILE A 29 2.76 -0.44 -4.69
CA ILE A 29 3.68 0.66 -4.97
C ILE A 29 3.15 1.43 -6.17
N ILE A 30 2.96 2.74 -6.01
CA ILE A 30 2.48 3.63 -7.07
C ILE A 30 3.54 4.69 -7.33
N ASP A 31 4.17 4.61 -8.49
CA ASP A 31 5.20 5.53 -8.96
C ASP A 31 5.18 5.51 -10.50
N ASP A 32 5.26 6.68 -11.13
CA ASP A 32 5.24 6.79 -12.59
C ASP A 32 6.52 6.29 -13.26
N ASP A 33 7.59 6.12 -12.49
CA ASP A 33 8.84 5.54 -12.97
C ASP A 33 8.81 4.02 -12.80
N ALA A 34 8.71 3.30 -13.93
CA ALA A 34 8.67 1.84 -13.93
C ALA A 34 9.96 1.21 -13.38
N ASP A 35 11.12 1.86 -13.57
CA ASP A 35 12.38 1.36 -13.04
C ASP A 35 12.38 1.40 -11.51
N VAL A 36 11.77 2.42 -10.92
CA VAL A 36 11.63 2.52 -9.46
C VAL A 36 10.73 1.41 -8.93
N THR A 37 9.56 1.20 -9.52
CA THR A 37 8.63 0.16 -9.05
C THR A 37 9.23 -1.23 -9.19
N ILE A 38 9.93 -1.52 -10.28
CA ILE A 38 10.62 -2.80 -10.50
C ILE A 38 11.71 -3.01 -9.44
N THR A 39 12.53 -2.00 -9.21
CA THR A 39 13.65 -2.07 -8.26
C THR A 39 13.15 -2.28 -6.83
N PHE A 40 12.14 -1.53 -6.43
CA PHE A 40 11.56 -1.63 -5.08
C PHE A 40 10.87 -2.98 -4.87
N LYS A 41 10.11 -3.44 -5.86
CA LYS A 41 9.47 -4.76 -5.81
C LYS A 41 10.51 -5.86 -5.62
N ALA A 42 11.56 -5.87 -6.44
CA ALA A 42 12.62 -6.86 -6.35
C ALA A 42 13.30 -6.83 -4.97
N GLY A 43 13.65 -5.64 -4.47
CA GLY A 43 14.33 -5.49 -3.19
C GLY A 43 13.47 -5.94 -2.01
N ILE A 44 12.19 -5.62 -2.02
CA ILE A 44 11.28 -6.02 -0.94
C ILE A 44 11.03 -7.53 -0.99
N GLU A 45 10.80 -8.09 -2.17
CA GLU A 45 10.56 -9.53 -2.32
C GLU A 45 11.81 -10.36 -2.00
N ASP A 46 13.00 -9.86 -2.31
CA ASP A 46 14.27 -10.50 -1.94
C ASP A 46 14.48 -10.53 -0.41
N SER A 47 13.81 -9.66 0.33
CA SER A 47 13.88 -9.62 1.79
C SER A 47 13.02 -10.69 2.47
N ASN A 48 12.27 -11.48 1.72
CA ASN A 48 11.38 -12.51 2.25
C ASN A 48 12.18 -13.74 2.68
N ASN A 49 12.72 -13.71 3.90
CA ASN A 49 13.51 -14.78 4.50
C ASN A 49 12.68 -15.65 5.45
N ASP A 50 11.59 -15.09 5.98
CA ASP A 50 10.74 -15.76 6.96
C ASP A 50 9.37 -16.02 6.30
N PRO A 51 8.97 -17.30 6.16
CA PRO A 51 7.66 -17.65 5.56
C PRO A 51 6.47 -17.02 6.30
N ASN A 52 6.63 -16.70 7.59
CA ASN A 52 5.57 -16.08 8.40
C ASN A 52 5.51 -14.56 8.27
N LYS A 53 6.48 -13.95 7.58
CA LYS A 53 6.59 -12.50 7.40
C LYS A 53 6.78 -12.12 5.94
N ARG A 54 6.16 -12.85 5.05
CA ARG A 54 6.26 -12.63 3.61
C ARG A 54 5.48 -11.37 3.19
N ILE A 55 6.07 -10.60 2.30
CA ILE A 55 5.43 -9.46 1.64
C ILE A 55 5.26 -9.77 0.16
N GLU A 56 4.05 -9.62 -0.35
CA GLU A 56 3.75 -9.64 -1.77
C GLU A 56 3.66 -8.20 -2.26
N VAL A 57 4.29 -7.91 -3.38
CA VAL A 57 4.37 -6.55 -3.93
C VAL A 57 3.60 -6.47 -5.25
N TYR A 58 2.68 -5.53 -5.31
CA TYR A 58 1.96 -5.12 -6.51
C TYR A 58 2.43 -3.73 -6.91
N THR A 59 2.39 -3.41 -8.17
CA THR A 59 2.86 -2.12 -8.68
C THR A 59 1.85 -1.51 -9.65
N SER A 60 1.82 -0.17 -9.67
CA SER A 60 1.09 0.60 -10.67
C SER A 60 1.92 1.83 -11.06
N ASN A 61 1.93 2.17 -12.33
CA ASN A 61 2.73 3.28 -12.84
C ASN A 61 1.87 4.50 -13.21
N GLY A 62 0.60 4.53 -12.86
CA GLY A 62 -0.28 5.66 -13.14
C GLY A 62 -1.42 5.79 -12.14
N VAL A 63 -1.88 7.03 -11.92
CA VAL A 63 -2.96 7.31 -10.94
C VAL A 63 -4.30 6.73 -11.38
N LEU A 64 -4.64 6.82 -12.67
CA LEU A 64 -5.90 6.29 -13.18
C LEU A 64 -5.92 4.77 -13.12
N GLU A 65 -4.82 4.15 -13.50
CA GLU A 65 -4.62 2.70 -13.39
C GLU A 65 -4.75 2.25 -11.93
N ALA A 66 -4.05 2.93 -11.02
CA ALA A 66 -4.08 2.60 -9.60
C ALA A 66 -5.50 2.68 -9.03
N LEU A 67 -6.26 3.72 -9.38
CA LEU A 67 -7.64 3.88 -8.90
C LEU A 67 -8.58 2.84 -9.50
N SER A 68 -8.47 2.57 -10.81
CA SER A 68 -9.36 1.63 -11.48
C SER A 68 -9.13 0.18 -11.07
N GLU A 69 -7.90 -0.17 -10.71
CA GLU A 69 -7.52 -1.53 -10.34
C GLU A 69 -7.45 -1.76 -8.83
N PHE A 70 -7.63 -0.70 -8.02
CA PHE A 70 -7.56 -0.81 -6.57
C PHE A 70 -8.63 -1.75 -6.03
N LYS A 71 -8.21 -2.70 -5.18
CA LYS A 71 -9.09 -3.68 -4.56
C LYS A 71 -9.24 -3.36 -3.07
N PRO A 72 -10.45 -2.98 -2.62
CA PRO A 72 -10.69 -2.76 -1.19
C PRO A 72 -10.42 -4.01 -0.36
N ASN A 73 -9.91 -3.83 0.84
CA ASN A 73 -9.61 -4.91 1.80
C ASN A 73 -8.59 -5.93 1.28
N PHE A 74 -7.77 -5.54 0.31
CA PHE A 74 -6.78 -6.42 -0.29
C PHE A 74 -5.35 -6.05 0.12
N TYR A 75 -5.03 -4.76 0.15
CA TYR A 75 -3.69 -4.28 0.48
C TYR A 75 -3.59 -3.88 1.94
N ASP A 76 -2.45 -4.15 2.54
CA ASP A 76 -2.14 -3.71 3.90
C ASP A 76 -1.47 -2.34 3.92
N LEU A 77 -0.72 -2.02 2.86
CA LEU A 77 0.02 -0.77 2.76
C LEU A 77 0.13 -0.31 1.31
N LEU A 78 0.00 0.99 1.12
CA LEU A 78 0.34 1.68 -0.12
C LEU A 78 1.65 2.44 0.06
N LEU A 79 2.52 2.39 -0.95
CA LEU A 79 3.68 3.25 -1.06
C LEU A 79 3.48 4.14 -2.27
N VAL A 80 3.31 5.44 -2.04
CA VAL A 80 2.87 6.38 -3.08
C VAL A 80 3.89 7.49 -3.26
N ASP A 81 4.38 7.66 -4.50
CA ASP A 81 5.14 8.85 -4.87
C ASP A 81 4.18 10.05 -4.91
N ILE A 82 4.55 11.15 -4.26
CA ILE A 82 3.73 12.35 -4.28
C ILE A 82 3.83 13.11 -5.60
N ASN A 83 4.89 12.92 -6.37
CA ASN A 83 5.14 13.64 -7.63
C ASN A 83 4.62 12.86 -8.84
N LEU A 84 3.33 12.52 -8.82
CA LEU A 84 2.70 11.81 -9.93
C LEU A 84 2.10 12.79 -10.95
N PRO A 85 2.10 12.46 -12.25
CA PRO A 85 1.37 13.26 -13.23
C PRO A 85 -0.15 13.14 -13.02
N HIS A 86 -0.88 14.16 -13.42
CA HIS A 86 -2.34 14.29 -13.38
C HIS A 86 -2.96 14.45 -11.99
N MET A 87 -2.40 13.83 -10.98
CA MET A 87 -2.89 13.88 -9.61
C MET A 87 -1.70 13.64 -8.68
N ASN A 88 -1.50 14.50 -7.68
CA ASN A 88 -0.43 14.27 -6.72
C ASN A 88 -0.74 13.07 -5.80
N GLY A 89 0.30 12.52 -5.16
CA GLY A 89 0.15 11.34 -4.34
C GLY A 89 -0.76 11.51 -3.13
N PHE A 90 -0.88 12.73 -2.60
CA PHE A 90 -1.77 13.01 -1.46
C PHE A 90 -3.24 12.94 -1.87
N GLU A 91 -3.60 13.50 -3.02
CA GLU A 91 -4.96 13.38 -3.56
C GLU A 91 -5.31 11.93 -3.83
N LEU A 92 -4.37 11.18 -4.41
CA LEU A 92 -4.56 9.76 -4.65
C LEU A 92 -4.77 9.01 -3.33
N GLY A 93 -3.96 9.30 -2.32
CA GLY A 93 -4.10 8.70 -0.99
C GLY A 93 -5.46 8.98 -0.35
N GLU A 94 -5.97 10.20 -0.46
CA GLU A 94 -7.31 10.54 0.04
C GLU A 94 -8.40 9.73 -0.68
N LYS A 95 -8.32 9.62 -1.99
CA LYS A 95 -9.29 8.86 -2.78
C LYS A 95 -9.27 7.37 -2.40
N ILE A 96 -8.10 6.81 -2.19
CA ILE A 96 -7.97 5.42 -1.78
C ILE A 96 -8.49 5.21 -0.36
N LEU A 97 -8.18 6.10 0.58
CA LEU A 97 -8.71 6.03 1.94
C LEU A 97 -10.22 6.16 2.01
N ALA A 98 -10.85 6.86 1.05
CA ALA A 98 -12.30 6.91 0.94
C ALA A 98 -12.90 5.55 0.49
N ILE A 99 -12.11 4.74 -0.20
CA ILE A 99 -12.52 3.39 -0.63
C ILE A 99 -12.21 2.36 0.46
N ASP A 100 -11.04 2.47 1.10
CA ASP A 100 -10.57 1.55 2.14
C ASP A 100 -9.83 2.34 3.23
N ILE A 101 -10.51 2.60 4.34
CA ILE A 101 -9.96 3.37 5.46
C ILE A 101 -8.87 2.60 6.24
N ASN A 102 -8.79 1.30 6.08
CA ASN A 102 -7.89 0.45 6.86
C ASN A 102 -6.51 0.29 6.22
N VAL A 103 -6.31 0.71 4.98
CA VAL A 103 -5.01 0.62 4.34
C VAL A 103 -4.06 1.69 4.91
N LYS A 104 -2.83 1.30 5.22
CA LYS A 104 -1.79 2.26 5.60
C LYS A 104 -1.20 2.90 4.34
N VAL A 105 -0.95 4.19 4.38
CA VAL A 105 -0.36 4.90 3.25
C VAL A 105 0.98 5.50 3.67
N CYS A 106 2.03 5.12 2.94
CA CYS A 106 3.35 5.69 3.05
C CYS A 106 3.64 6.54 1.81
N PHE A 107 4.17 7.72 2.02
CA PHE A 107 4.49 8.65 0.93
C PHE A 107 5.98 8.74 0.69
N MET A 108 6.36 9.00 -0.56
CA MET A 108 7.73 9.27 -0.95
C MET A 108 7.81 10.58 -1.71
N SER A 109 8.86 11.34 -1.47
CA SER A 109 9.09 12.61 -2.16
C SER A 109 10.56 12.76 -2.53
N SER A 110 10.84 13.33 -3.71
CA SER A 110 12.18 13.73 -4.10
C SER A 110 12.56 15.14 -3.65
N GLY A 111 11.60 15.90 -3.11
CA GLY A 111 11.79 17.28 -2.69
C GLY A 111 11.51 17.51 -1.21
N GLU A 112 11.68 18.75 -0.78
CA GLU A 112 11.27 19.19 0.54
C GLU A 112 9.75 19.32 0.59
N THR A 113 9.18 18.98 1.74
CA THR A 113 7.73 18.96 1.92
C THR A 113 7.37 19.72 3.21
N ASN A 114 6.48 20.68 3.09
CA ASN A 114 5.93 21.39 4.23
C ASN A 114 4.76 20.57 4.82
N ARG A 115 5.05 19.83 5.89
CA ARG A 115 4.08 18.95 6.52
C ARG A 115 2.88 19.68 7.14
N GLU A 116 3.09 20.89 7.65
CA GLU A 116 2.02 21.70 8.23
C GLU A 116 1.02 22.14 7.17
N ALA A 117 1.51 22.63 6.03
CA ALA A 117 0.65 22.99 4.91
C ALA A 117 -0.13 21.80 4.37
N LEU A 118 0.49 20.62 4.34
CA LEU A 118 -0.18 19.40 3.88
C LEU A 118 -1.29 18.95 4.81
N ARG A 119 -1.13 19.10 6.13
CA ARG A 119 -2.17 18.79 7.10
C ARG A 119 -3.42 19.65 6.94
N GLU A 120 -3.23 20.90 6.53
CA GLU A 120 -4.35 21.81 6.25
C GLU A 120 -5.11 21.42 4.99
N ILE A 121 -4.37 21.03 3.93
CA ILE A 121 -4.96 20.69 2.63
C ILE A 121 -5.54 19.27 2.64
N TYR A 122 -4.87 18.34 3.33
CA TYR A 122 -5.22 16.90 3.35
C TYR A 122 -5.36 16.42 4.79
N PRO A 123 -6.41 16.85 5.52
CA PRO A 123 -6.54 16.52 6.95
C PRO A 123 -6.74 15.03 7.23
N ALA A 124 -7.25 14.25 6.27
CA ALA A 124 -7.45 12.82 6.41
C ALA A 124 -6.15 12.01 6.26
N ILE A 125 -5.08 12.62 5.76
CA ILE A 125 -3.81 11.95 5.50
C ILE A 125 -2.95 11.94 6.75
N SER A 126 -2.45 10.75 7.12
CA SER A 126 -1.41 10.60 8.12
C SER A 126 -0.03 10.69 7.47
N LEU A 127 0.82 11.58 7.96
CA LEU A 127 2.20 11.72 7.50
C LEU A 127 3.20 10.91 8.36
N GLY A 128 2.70 9.94 9.14
CA GLY A 128 3.53 9.10 10.00
C GLY A 128 4.52 8.23 9.22
N CYS A 129 4.19 7.85 7.99
CA CYS A 129 5.13 7.16 7.11
C CYS A 129 5.42 8.04 5.90
N PHE A 130 6.58 8.68 5.93
CA PHE A 130 7.04 9.58 4.88
C PHE A 130 8.53 9.35 4.65
N MET A 131 8.91 9.06 3.40
CA MET A 131 10.29 8.81 3.04
C MET A 131 10.75 9.80 1.98
N ARG A 132 12.00 10.26 2.11
CA ARG A 132 12.62 11.16 1.13
C ARG A 132 13.50 10.36 0.19
N LYS A 133 13.31 10.54 -1.10
CA LYS A 133 14.20 9.96 -2.12
C LYS A 133 15.53 10.75 -2.17
N PRO A 134 16.68 10.10 -2.47
CA PRO A 134 16.82 8.68 -2.73
C PRO A 134 16.79 7.85 -1.45
N VAL A 135 16.19 6.66 -1.51
CA VAL A 135 16.17 5.70 -0.40
C VAL A 135 16.98 4.47 -0.79
N THR A 136 17.72 3.91 0.17
CA THR A 136 18.35 2.61 -0.04
C THR A 136 17.31 1.49 0.09
N ILE A 137 17.54 0.36 -0.55
CA ILE A 137 16.65 -0.80 -0.42
C ILE A 137 16.58 -1.27 1.04
N ASP A 138 17.69 -1.28 1.75
CA ASP A 138 17.73 -1.68 3.16
C ASP A 138 16.84 -0.79 4.03
N TYR A 139 16.90 0.53 3.83
CA TYR A 139 16.06 1.46 4.57
C TYR A 139 14.59 1.28 4.22
N LEU A 140 14.27 1.17 2.93
CA LEU A 140 12.91 0.96 2.44
C LEU A 140 12.29 -0.29 3.06
N VAL A 141 13.01 -1.41 3.02
CA VAL A 141 12.55 -2.69 3.58
C VAL A 141 12.30 -2.58 5.07
N ARG A 142 13.24 -2.01 5.83
CA ARG A 142 13.08 -1.83 7.28
C ARG A 142 11.88 -0.96 7.62
N ARG A 143 11.69 0.12 6.88
CA ARG A 143 10.59 1.06 7.13
C ARG A 143 9.24 0.41 6.83
N ILE A 144 9.13 -0.27 5.70
CA ILE A 144 7.89 -0.97 5.32
C ILE A 144 7.55 -2.06 6.33
N ARG A 145 8.52 -2.88 6.72
CA ARG A 145 8.27 -3.94 7.69
C ARG A 145 7.85 -3.40 9.05
N SER A 146 8.46 -2.29 9.48
CA SER A 146 8.08 -1.61 10.71
C SER A 146 6.63 -1.14 10.68
N GLU A 147 6.18 -0.61 9.55
CA GLU A 147 4.79 -0.15 9.40
C GLU A 147 3.77 -1.30 9.34
N LEU A 148 4.20 -2.47 8.87
CA LEU A 148 3.34 -3.65 8.76
C LEU A 148 3.23 -4.47 10.05
N ASP A 149 4.11 -4.25 11.00
CA ASP A 149 4.11 -4.99 12.28
C ASP A 149 2.99 -4.47 13.26
#